data_c4e3a37d5cf6345a0625d098b3197f5b
#
_entry.id   c4e3a37d5cf6345a0625d098b3197f5b
#
_cell.length_a   1.000
_cell.length_b   1.000
_cell.length_c   1.000
_cell.angle_alpha   90.00
_cell.angle_beta   90.00
_cell.angle_gamma   90.00
#
_symmetry.space_group_name_H-M   'P 1'
#
loop_
_entity.id
_entity.type
_entity.pdbx_description
1 polymer ?
#
loop_
_entity_poly.entity_id
_entity_poly.type
_entity_poly.pdbx_seq_one_letter_code
_entity_poly.pdbx_strand_id
1 'polypeptide(L)'
;TIADRQAEQAMRDILTERLPEHAILGEESGMSGTNGDWLWVLDPIDGTRAFLTGRPTFGTLISLFHKGRPVLGLIDQPVTGERWIGVSERPTQFLSDRLPGTIGTRPCPNAAEAELSCTAPEIMTAAHAPRFANLQKHTRRTSWGGDCYAYGLLALGQIDVIAECTMNPWDWGALVPVVEGAGGRITDWQGQSLTLESDGTVLACGDATLLPELVRHLS
;
A
#
# COMPACT_ATOMS: atom_id res chain seq x y z
N THR A 1 -5.06 -5.81 -17.56
CA THR A 1 -5.13 -5.36 -18.97
C THR A 1 -3.93 -5.84 -19.79
N ILE A 2 -3.81 -5.44 -21.09
CA ILE A 2 -2.58 -5.71 -21.87
C ILE A 2 -1.41 -4.90 -21.29
N ALA A 3 -1.66 -3.69 -20.82
CA ALA A 3 -0.63 -2.83 -20.25
C ALA A 3 -0.03 -3.45 -18.97
N ASP A 4 -0.87 -3.98 -18.07
CA ASP A 4 -0.41 -4.65 -16.85
C ASP A 4 0.51 -5.82 -17.17
N ARG A 5 0.09 -6.71 -18.06
CA ARG A 5 0.90 -7.89 -18.47
C ARG A 5 2.23 -7.51 -19.12
N GLN A 6 2.24 -6.48 -19.95
CA GLN A 6 3.48 -6.01 -20.59
C GLN A 6 4.43 -5.36 -19.59
N ALA A 7 3.89 -4.55 -18.65
CA ALA A 7 4.69 -3.94 -17.60
C ALA A 7 5.27 -4.99 -16.64
N GLU A 8 4.45 -5.96 -16.20
CA GLU A 8 4.93 -7.06 -15.37
C GLU A 8 6.01 -7.87 -16.06
N GLN A 9 5.82 -8.22 -17.34
CA GLN A 9 6.83 -8.97 -18.09
C GLN A 9 8.16 -8.21 -18.18
N ALA A 10 8.13 -6.91 -18.45
CA ALA A 10 9.35 -6.10 -18.51
C ALA A 10 10.09 -6.06 -17.15
N MET A 11 9.35 -5.96 -16.03
CA MET A 11 9.95 -6.03 -14.70
C MET A 11 10.56 -7.42 -14.41
N ARG A 12 9.84 -8.49 -14.77
CA ARG A 12 10.31 -9.87 -14.61
C ARG A 12 11.59 -10.15 -15.42
N ASP A 13 11.66 -9.68 -16.66
CA ASP A 13 12.85 -9.86 -17.52
C ASP A 13 14.09 -9.24 -16.87
N ILE A 14 13.96 -8.01 -16.35
CA ILE A 14 15.06 -7.32 -15.65
C ILE A 14 15.46 -8.07 -14.37
N LEU A 15 14.48 -8.50 -13.57
CA LEU A 15 14.76 -9.19 -12.31
C LEU A 15 15.38 -10.56 -12.54
N THR A 16 14.89 -11.32 -13.51
CA THR A 16 15.42 -12.64 -13.85
C THR A 16 16.85 -12.56 -14.42
N GLU A 17 17.14 -11.52 -15.22
CA GLU A 17 18.49 -11.31 -15.74
C GLU A 17 19.48 -10.94 -14.63
N ARG A 18 19.07 -10.06 -13.70
CA ARG A 18 19.99 -9.50 -12.70
C ARG A 18 20.04 -10.27 -11.39
N LEU A 19 18.98 -10.97 -11.03
CA LEU A 19 18.80 -11.65 -9.75
C LEU A 19 18.14 -13.02 -9.96
N PRO A 20 18.77 -13.92 -10.74
CA PRO A 20 18.17 -15.19 -11.17
C PRO A 20 17.83 -16.15 -10.02
N GLU A 21 18.43 -15.96 -8.84
CA GLU A 21 18.16 -16.74 -7.65
C GLU A 21 16.95 -16.26 -6.82
N HIS A 22 16.40 -15.07 -7.13
CA HIS A 22 15.23 -14.55 -6.43
C HIS A 22 13.94 -15.10 -7.05
N ALA A 23 12.94 -15.36 -6.20
CA ALA A 23 11.59 -15.66 -6.65
C ALA A 23 10.83 -14.36 -7.00
N ILE A 24 9.82 -14.48 -7.85
CA ILE A 24 8.96 -13.37 -8.27
C ILE A 24 7.49 -13.80 -8.18
N LEU A 25 6.68 -13.04 -7.45
CA LEU A 25 5.23 -13.13 -7.42
C LEU A 25 4.66 -11.88 -8.08
N GLY A 26 3.85 -12.02 -9.10
CA GLY A 26 3.16 -10.90 -9.73
C GLY A 26 1.66 -11.15 -9.79
N GLU A 27 0.90 -10.06 -9.84
CA GLU A 27 -0.56 -10.11 -9.96
C GLU A 27 -1.01 -10.87 -11.21
N GLU A 28 -0.40 -10.57 -12.36
CA GLU A 28 -0.83 -11.07 -13.67
C GLU A 28 -0.35 -12.49 -13.98
N SER A 29 0.88 -12.84 -13.57
CA SER A 29 1.54 -14.11 -13.98
C SER A 29 1.83 -15.04 -12.79
N GLY A 30 1.48 -14.66 -11.57
CA GLY A 30 1.66 -15.49 -10.38
C GLY A 30 3.14 -15.69 -10.00
N MET A 31 3.41 -16.85 -9.40
CA MET A 31 4.73 -17.18 -8.84
C MET A 31 5.67 -17.76 -9.92
N SER A 32 6.93 -17.32 -9.92
CA SER A 32 8.04 -17.91 -10.69
C SER A 32 9.34 -17.88 -9.89
N GLY A 33 10.31 -18.70 -10.30
CA GLY A 33 11.59 -18.82 -9.62
C GLY A 33 11.59 -19.88 -8.50
N THR A 34 12.68 -19.99 -7.77
CA THR A 34 12.86 -20.95 -6.68
C THR A 34 12.43 -20.36 -5.34
N ASN A 35 11.90 -21.20 -4.44
CA ASN A 35 11.58 -20.82 -3.06
C ASN A 35 12.89 -20.50 -2.30
N GLY A 36 13.32 -19.24 -2.37
CA GLY A 36 14.43 -18.70 -1.62
C GLY A 36 13.98 -17.71 -0.54
N ASP A 37 14.92 -17.20 0.22
CA ASP A 37 14.65 -16.18 1.25
C ASP A 37 14.17 -14.85 0.66
N TRP A 38 14.42 -14.60 -0.66
CA TRP A 38 14.12 -13.36 -1.36
C TRP A 38 13.01 -13.53 -2.37
N LEU A 39 11.97 -12.73 -2.24
CA LEU A 39 10.79 -12.73 -3.09
C LEU A 39 10.49 -11.29 -3.55
N TRP A 40 10.53 -11.04 -4.86
CA TRP A 40 9.96 -9.84 -5.46
C TRP A 40 8.46 -10.00 -5.60
N VAL A 41 7.71 -8.98 -5.23
CA VAL A 41 6.25 -8.96 -5.37
C VAL A 41 5.86 -7.72 -6.16
N LEU A 42 5.11 -7.93 -7.25
CA LEU A 42 4.88 -6.92 -8.28
C LEU A 42 3.38 -6.72 -8.50
N ASP A 43 2.95 -5.47 -8.50
CA ASP A 43 1.70 -5.01 -9.09
C ASP A 43 2.04 -3.96 -10.16
N PRO A 44 1.90 -4.28 -11.43
CA PRO A 44 2.26 -3.36 -12.51
C PRO A 44 1.37 -2.11 -12.58
N ILE A 45 0.07 -2.25 -12.30
CA ILE A 45 -0.90 -1.15 -12.32
C ILE A 45 -1.92 -1.34 -11.20
N ASP A 46 -1.51 -1.08 -9.96
CA ASP A 46 -2.46 -0.96 -8.84
C ASP A 46 -3.47 0.15 -9.15
N GLY A 47 -4.74 -0.12 -8.90
CA GLY A 47 -5.79 0.80 -9.30
C GLY A 47 -6.15 0.68 -10.78
N THR A 48 -6.25 -0.52 -11.35
CA THR A 48 -6.63 -0.77 -12.75
C THR A 48 -7.93 -0.05 -13.14
N ARG A 49 -8.89 0.09 -12.22
CA ARG A 49 -10.14 0.85 -12.46
C ARG A 49 -9.86 2.34 -12.65
N ALA A 50 -8.95 2.92 -11.88
CA ALA A 50 -8.51 4.31 -12.03
C ALA A 50 -7.80 4.48 -13.38
N PHE A 51 -6.88 3.58 -13.72
CA PHE A 51 -6.19 3.57 -15.02
C PHE A 51 -7.18 3.56 -16.20
N LEU A 52 -8.15 2.65 -16.21
CA LEU A 52 -9.14 2.51 -17.27
C LEU A 52 -10.08 3.72 -17.39
N THR A 53 -10.31 4.46 -16.30
CA THR A 53 -11.18 5.64 -16.27
C THR A 53 -10.42 6.96 -16.38
N GLY A 54 -9.09 6.93 -16.58
CA GLY A 54 -8.24 8.11 -16.75
C GLY A 54 -8.01 8.91 -15.45
N ARG A 55 -8.20 8.30 -14.28
CA ARG A 55 -7.87 8.93 -13.00
C ARG A 55 -6.39 8.72 -12.70
N PRO A 56 -5.64 9.75 -12.29
CA PRO A 56 -4.21 9.64 -12.01
C PRO A 56 -3.93 9.15 -10.58
N THR A 57 -4.68 8.17 -10.08
CA THR A 57 -4.49 7.56 -8.75
C THR A 57 -3.93 6.15 -8.81
N PHE A 58 -3.83 5.56 -10.03
CA PHE A 58 -3.15 4.29 -10.20
C PHE A 58 -1.62 4.44 -10.05
N GLY A 59 -0.94 3.36 -9.75
CA GLY A 59 0.51 3.36 -9.67
C GLY A 59 1.11 1.98 -9.90
N THR A 60 2.44 1.91 -9.99
CA THR A 60 3.17 0.65 -10.01
C THR A 60 3.71 0.38 -8.61
N LEU A 61 3.49 -0.84 -8.12
CA LEU A 61 4.01 -1.30 -6.84
C LEU A 61 5.09 -2.36 -7.07
N ILE A 62 6.26 -2.14 -6.48
CA ILE A 62 7.35 -3.12 -6.46
C ILE A 62 7.78 -3.30 -5.02
N SER A 63 7.80 -4.53 -4.54
CA SER A 63 8.31 -4.84 -3.21
C SER A 63 9.28 -6.01 -3.21
N LEU A 64 10.21 -5.98 -2.28
CA LEU A 64 11.11 -7.09 -1.99
C LEU A 64 10.83 -7.61 -0.59
N PHE A 65 10.56 -8.89 -0.50
CA PHE A 65 10.39 -9.61 0.76
C PHE A 65 11.68 -10.39 1.09
N HIS A 66 12.03 -10.38 2.35
CA HIS A 66 13.05 -11.25 2.91
C HIS A 66 12.43 -12.10 4.02
N LYS A 67 12.45 -13.42 3.84
CA LYS A 67 11.85 -14.39 4.80
C LYS A 67 10.40 -14.04 5.14
N GLY A 68 9.60 -13.73 4.13
CA GLY A 68 8.18 -13.43 4.24
C GLY A 68 7.83 -12.03 4.77
N ARG A 69 8.81 -11.14 4.98
CA ARG A 69 8.59 -9.75 5.43
C ARG A 69 9.01 -8.75 4.36
N PRO A 70 8.21 -7.74 4.05
CA PRO A 70 8.60 -6.70 3.09
C PRO A 70 9.73 -5.85 3.68
N VAL A 71 10.85 -5.74 2.93
CA VAL A 71 12.06 -4.99 3.34
C VAL A 71 12.36 -3.81 2.43
N LEU A 72 11.78 -3.79 1.24
CA LEU A 72 11.82 -2.66 0.30
C LEU A 72 10.46 -2.52 -0.35
N GLY A 73 10.03 -1.29 -0.56
CA GLY A 73 8.81 -0.97 -1.28
C GLY A 73 8.97 0.28 -2.12
N LEU A 74 8.34 0.27 -3.29
CA LEU A 74 8.29 1.39 -4.21
C LEU A 74 6.85 1.59 -4.65
N ILE A 75 6.38 2.84 -4.54
CA ILE A 75 5.15 3.32 -5.17
C ILE A 75 5.59 4.30 -6.25
N ASP A 76 5.25 4.04 -7.50
CA ASP A 76 5.54 4.93 -8.63
C ASP A 76 4.24 5.40 -9.27
N GLN A 77 4.02 6.70 -9.27
CA GLN A 77 2.88 7.32 -9.94
C GLN A 77 3.36 8.01 -11.23
N PRO A 78 3.19 7.38 -12.40
CA PRO A 78 3.84 7.81 -13.64
C PRO A 78 3.24 9.08 -14.26
N VAL A 79 1.98 9.44 -13.94
CA VAL A 79 1.31 10.61 -14.52
C VAL A 79 1.78 11.89 -13.85
N THR A 80 1.88 11.90 -12.52
CA THR A 80 2.37 13.06 -11.76
C THR A 80 3.89 13.08 -11.64
N GLY A 81 4.58 11.95 -11.92
CA GLY A 81 6.02 11.81 -11.77
C GLY A 81 6.46 11.76 -10.33
N GLU A 82 5.63 11.19 -9.46
CA GLU A 82 5.90 11.03 -8.04
C GLU A 82 6.33 9.60 -7.72
N ARG A 83 7.29 9.47 -6.82
CA ARG A 83 7.81 8.17 -6.39
C ARG A 83 8.15 8.16 -4.91
N TRP A 84 7.70 7.14 -4.21
CA TRP A 84 8.06 6.85 -2.82
C TRP A 84 8.87 5.57 -2.76
N ILE A 85 10.01 5.62 -2.06
CA ILE A 85 10.89 4.47 -1.87
C ILE A 85 11.09 4.27 -0.38
N GLY A 86 10.54 3.18 0.15
CA GLY A 86 10.70 2.75 1.53
C GLY A 86 11.70 1.59 1.63
N VAL A 87 12.58 1.65 2.61
CA VAL A 87 13.47 0.54 2.98
C VAL A 87 13.35 0.35 4.49
N SER A 88 13.20 -0.90 4.94
CA SER A 88 13.07 -1.21 6.37
C SER A 88 14.13 -0.51 7.21
N GLU A 89 13.69 0.06 8.34
CA GLU A 89 14.54 0.77 9.29
C GLU A 89 15.23 2.04 8.73
N ARG A 90 14.75 2.56 7.59
CA ARG A 90 15.26 3.80 6.99
C ARG A 90 14.11 4.77 6.72
N PRO A 91 14.38 6.09 6.75
CA PRO A 91 13.42 7.08 6.29
C PRO A 91 13.04 6.84 4.83
N THR A 92 11.75 6.92 4.52
CA THR A 92 11.25 6.88 3.15
C THR A 92 11.78 8.06 2.34
N GLN A 93 12.10 7.81 1.08
CA GLN A 93 12.50 8.86 0.13
C GLN A 93 11.29 9.21 -0.74
N PHE A 94 11.13 10.50 -1.02
CA PHE A 94 10.14 11.00 -1.98
C PHE A 94 10.87 11.73 -3.11
N LEU A 95 10.53 11.37 -4.33
CA LEU A 95 11.07 11.96 -5.56
C LEU A 95 9.91 12.50 -6.37
N SER A 96 9.99 13.75 -6.81
CA SER A 96 9.05 14.35 -7.73
C SER A 96 9.70 15.53 -8.45
N ASP A 97 9.50 15.60 -9.76
CA ASP A 97 9.99 16.71 -10.60
C ASP A 97 8.98 17.87 -10.67
N ARG A 98 7.75 17.66 -10.19
CA ARG A 98 6.64 18.60 -10.39
C ARG A 98 6.06 19.16 -9.10
N LEU A 99 5.96 18.32 -8.08
CA LEU A 99 5.30 18.67 -6.82
C LEU A 99 6.31 18.61 -5.67
N PRO A 100 6.51 19.69 -4.93
CA PRO A 100 7.30 19.63 -3.72
C PRO A 100 6.56 18.79 -2.67
N GLY A 101 7.29 17.94 -1.97
CA GLY A 101 6.76 17.15 -0.87
C GLY A 101 7.87 16.88 0.14
N THR A 102 7.49 16.82 1.39
CA THR A 102 8.39 16.42 2.48
C THR A 102 7.82 15.16 3.11
N ILE A 103 8.64 14.11 3.15
CA ILE A 103 8.26 12.88 3.85
C ILE A 103 8.08 13.16 5.33
N GLY A 104 7.00 12.64 5.86
CA GLY A 104 6.65 12.66 7.25
C GLY A 104 5.13 12.62 7.42
N THR A 105 4.66 11.66 8.19
CA THR A 105 3.26 11.61 8.59
C THR A 105 2.95 12.75 9.57
N ARG A 106 1.69 13.12 9.70
CA ARG A 106 1.28 14.18 10.62
C ARG A 106 0.67 13.60 11.90
N PRO A 107 0.82 14.31 13.04
CA PRO A 107 0.09 13.97 14.27
C PRO A 107 -1.42 14.07 14.05
N CYS A 108 -2.15 13.11 14.62
CA CYS A 108 -3.61 13.10 14.65
C CYS A 108 -4.07 12.62 16.04
N PRO A 109 -4.67 13.50 16.88
CA PRO A 109 -4.83 13.22 18.29
C PRO A 109 -5.90 12.18 18.62
N ASN A 110 -6.88 11.96 17.72
CA ASN A 110 -7.97 11.00 17.88
C ASN A 110 -8.62 10.69 16.54
N ALA A 111 -9.37 9.58 16.46
CA ALA A 111 -10.03 9.16 15.23
C ALA A 111 -11.04 10.19 14.71
N ALA A 112 -11.73 10.95 15.59
CA ALA A 112 -12.75 11.92 15.18
C ALA A 112 -12.18 13.11 14.38
N GLU A 113 -10.88 13.33 14.43
CA GLU A 113 -10.18 14.34 13.62
C GLU A 113 -9.55 13.77 12.34
N ALA A 114 -9.51 12.44 12.21
CA ALA A 114 -8.81 11.77 11.13
C ALA A 114 -9.52 11.87 9.77
N GLU A 115 -8.76 12.15 8.72
CA GLU A 115 -9.14 11.96 7.32
C GLU A 115 -8.95 10.48 6.97
N LEU A 116 -10.06 9.76 6.80
CA LEU A 116 -10.07 8.36 6.38
C LEU A 116 -10.06 8.25 4.85
N SER A 117 -9.31 7.33 4.30
CA SER A 117 -9.36 6.95 2.89
C SER A 117 -9.64 5.46 2.73
N CYS A 118 -10.28 5.12 1.62
CA CYS A 118 -10.49 3.76 1.16
C CYS A 118 -10.70 3.79 -0.36
N THR A 119 -10.28 2.77 -1.06
CA THR A 119 -10.37 2.71 -2.54
C THR A 119 -11.83 2.71 -3.01
N ALA A 120 -12.68 1.85 -2.48
CA ALA A 120 -14.08 1.81 -2.89
C ALA A 120 -14.96 1.09 -1.85
N PRO A 121 -16.25 1.48 -1.71
CA PRO A 121 -17.18 0.74 -0.84
C PRO A 121 -17.35 -0.74 -1.27
N GLU A 122 -17.21 -1.01 -2.56
CA GLU A 122 -17.44 -2.32 -3.16
C GLU A 122 -16.35 -3.37 -2.80
N ILE A 123 -15.20 -2.94 -2.30
CA ILE A 123 -14.18 -3.88 -1.81
C ILE A 123 -14.58 -4.50 -0.46
N MET A 124 -15.55 -3.88 0.26
CA MET A 124 -15.98 -4.36 1.56
C MET A 124 -16.86 -5.60 1.41
N THR A 125 -16.38 -6.72 1.92
CA THR A 125 -17.20 -7.95 2.00
C THR A 125 -18.32 -7.78 3.02
N ALA A 126 -19.30 -8.68 3.02
CA ALA A 126 -20.39 -8.68 4.00
C ALA A 126 -19.89 -8.73 5.47
N ALA A 127 -18.76 -9.37 5.72
CA ALA A 127 -18.13 -9.43 7.05
C ALA A 127 -17.40 -8.13 7.42
N HIS A 128 -16.81 -7.44 6.46
CA HIS A 128 -16.01 -6.23 6.71
C HIS A 128 -16.83 -4.93 6.68
N ALA A 129 -17.92 -4.88 5.91
CA ALA A 129 -18.73 -3.67 5.75
C ALA A 129 -19.25 -3.08 7.06
N PRO A 130 -19.79 -3.86 8.03
CA PRO A 130 -20.23 -3.30 9.31
C PRO A 130 -19.08 -2.72 10.14
N ARG A 131 -17.92 -3.37 10.13
CA ARG A 131 -16.70 -2.96 10.85
C ARG A 131 -16.17 -1.65 10.27
N PHE A 132 -16.03 -1.58 8.95
CA PHE A 132 -15.63 -0.35 8.26
C PHE A 132 -16.62 0.80 8.50
N ALA A 133 -17.93 0.53 8.42
CA ALA A 133 -18.96 1.54 8.69
C ALA A 133 -18.91 2.06 10.14
N ASN A 134 -18.49 1.23 11.09
CA ASN A 134 -18.25 1.67 12.46
C ASN A 134 -17.03 2.60 12.54
N LEU A 135 -15.91 2.25 11.93
CA LEU A 135 -14.73 3.15 11.84
C LEU A 135 -15.12 4.48 11.17
N GLN A 136 -15.84 4.43 10.04
CA GLN A 136 -16.26 5.60 9.29
C GLN A 136 -17.09 6.58 10.12
N LYS A 137 -17.97 6.09 11.01
CA LYS A 137 -18.76 6.94 11.92
C LYS A 137 -17.93 7.67 12.96
N HIS A 138 -16.73 7.18 13.27
CA HIS A 138 -15.85 7.73 14.28
C HIS A 138 -14.69 8.53 13.68
N THR A 139 -14.64 8.68 12.36
CA THR A 139 -13.68 9.53 11.67
C THR A 139 -14.32 10.83 11.18
N ARG A 140 -13.50 11.82 10.91
CA ARG A 140 -13.98 13.15 10.48
C ARG A 140 -14.74 13.09 9.16
N ARG A 141 -14.19 12.39 8.17
CA ARG A 141 -14.80 12.16 6.85
C ARG A 141 -14.02 11.06 6.12
N THR A 142 -14.63 10.53 5.06
CA THR A 142 -14.05 9.49 4.22
C THR A 142 -13.90 9.98 2.79
N SER A 143 -12.70 9.78 2.23
CA SER A 143 -12.40 9.95 0.81
C SER A 143 -12.31 8.58 0.13
N TRP A 144 -12.74 8.52 -1.13
CA TRP A 144 -12.76 7.28 -1.91
C TRP A 144 -11.93 7.43 -3.19
N GLY A 145 -11.32 6.33 -3.65
CA GLY A 145 -10.67 6.26 -4.96
C GLY A 145 -9.21 6.68 -4.95
N GLY A 146 -8.46 6.34 -3.91
CA GLY A 146 -7.05 6.69 -3.80
C GLY A 146 -6.08 5.62 -4.28
N ASP A 147 -6.49 4.34 -4.30
CA ASP A 147 -5.63 3.21 -4.64
C ASP A 147 -4.27 3.32 -3.90
N CYS A 148 -3.17 2.84 -4.44
CA CYS A 148 -1.85 2.98 -3.81
C CYS A 148 -1.39 4.43 -3.59
N TYR A 149 -1.88 5.36 -4.40
CA TYR A 149 -1.53 6.77 -4.29
C TYR A 149 -1.95 7.37 -2.93
N ALA A 150 -3.07 6.89 -2.34
CA ALA A 150 -3.49 7.30 -1.00
C ALA A 150 -2.42 7.04 0.06
N TYR A 151 -1.69 5.92 -0.03
CA TYR A 151 -0.61 5.59 0.90
C TYR A 151 0.60 6.50 0.71
N GLY A 152 0.90 6.91 -0.53
CA GLY A 152 1.87 7.96 -0.80
C GLY A 152 1.48 9.30 -0.15
N LEU A 153 0.19 9.68 -0.24
CA LEU A 153 -0.34 10.88 0.41
C LEU A 153 -0.32 10.78 1.95
N LEU A 154 -0.57 9.58 2.51
CA LEU A 154 -0.41 9.35 3.95
C LEU A 154 1.05 9.56 4.37
N ALA A 155 2.01 9.05 3.59
CA ALA A 155 3.44 9.23 3.84
C ALA A 155 3.91 10.69 3.73
N LEU A 156 3.12 11.56 3.08
CA LEU A 156 3.33 13.01 3.02
C LEU A 156 2.50 13.79 4.07
N GLY A 157 1.81 13.10 4.97
CA GLY A 157 0.99 13.73 6.03
C GLY A 157 -0.31 14.37 5.55
N GLN A 158 -0.84 13.98 4.39
CA GLN A 158 -2.07 14.54 3.81
C GLN A 158 -3.32 13.71 4.14
N ILE A 159 -3.16 12.43 4.44
CA ILE A 159 -4.18 11.50 4.90
C ILE A 159 -3.75 10.93 6.25
N ASP A 160 -4.69 10.68 7.16
CA ASP A 160 -4.40 10.20 8.50
C ASP A 160 -4.57 8.69 8.64
N VAL A 161 -5.59 8.12 8.00
CA VAL A 161 -5.97 6.71 8.13
C VAL A 161 -6.40 6.15 6.78
N ILE A 162 -5.97 4.93 6.48
CA ILE A 162 -6.47 4.15 5.34
C ILE A 162 -6.89 2.80 5.87
N ALA A 163 -8.10 2.33 5.51
CA ALA A 163 -8.60 1.02 5.90
C ALA A 163 -9.20 0.33 4.68
N GLU A 164 -8.67 -0.84 4.37
CA GLU A 164 -9.03 -1.62 3.18
C GLU A 164 -9.12 -3.10 3.51
N CYS A 165 -9.74 -3.88 2.65
CA CYS A 165 -9.79 -5.33 2.76
C CYS A 165 -9.75 -5.98 1.38
N THR A 166 -9.62 -7.31 1.34
CA THR A 166 -9.45 -8.09 0.10
C THR A 166 -8.16 -7.80 -0.66
N MET A 167 -7.16 -7.24 0.04
CA MET A 167 -5.85 -6.96 -0.53
C MET A 167 -4.97 -8.21 -0.57
N ASN A 168 -4.24 -8.37 -1.67
CA ASN A 168 -3.25 -9.41 -1.86
C ASN A 168 -1.83 -8.88 -1.54
N PRO A 169 -0.81 -9.74 -1.46
CA PRO A 169 0.57 -9.31 -1.19
C PRO A 169 1.11 -8.26 -2.17
N TRP A 170 0.68 -8.28 -3.43
CA TRP A 170 1.10 -7.29 -4.42
C TRP A 170 0.48 -5.91 -4.20
N ASP A 171 -0.73 -5.84 -3.59
CA ASP A 171 -1.41 -4.58 -3.28
C ASP A 171 -0.78 -3.87 -2.07
N TRP A 172 -0.29 -4.62 -1.04
CA TRP A 172 0.18 -4.01 0.22
C TRP A 172 1.69 -4.14 0.48
N GLY A 173 2.39 -5.07 -0.19
CA GLY A 173 3.79 -5.36 0.14
C GLY A 173 4.72 -4.14 0.04
N ALA A 174 4.53 -3.31 -1.00
CA ALA A 174 5.30 -2.09 -1.18
C ALA A 174 4.94 -0.99 -0.18
N LEU A 175 3.71 -0.99 0.31
CA LEU A 175 3.18 0.06 1.19
C LEU A 175 3.80 0.01 2.58
N VAL A 176 4.14 -1.19 3.08
CA VAL A 176 4.67 -1.39 4.44
C VAL A 176 5.93 -0.57 4.67
N PRO A 177 7.05 -0.76 3.94
CA PRO A 177 8.26 0.01 4.21
C PRO A 177 8.11 1.50 3.85
N VAL A 178 7.20 1.87 2.93
CA VAL A 178 6.93 3.27 2.60
C VAL A 178 6.23 3.99 3.75
N VAL A 179 5.17 3.42 4.30
CA VAL A 179 4.41 4.03 5.40
C VAL A 179 5.24 4.07 6.68
N GLU A 180 5.91 2.96 7.02
CA GLU A 180 6.71 2.88 8.26
C GLU A 180 7.93 3.80 8.20
N GLY A 181 8.62 3.88 7.06
CA GLY A 181 9.73 4.79 6.87
C GLY A 181 9.34 6.28 6.86
N ALA A 182 8.06 6.60 6.67
CA ALA A 182 7.51 7.95 6.80
C ALA A 182 7.12 8.31 8.25
N GLY A 183 7.14 7.33 9.18
CA GLY A 183 6.77 7.50 10.59
C GLY A 183 5.38 6.98 10.94
N GLY A 184 4.64 6.43 9.98
CA GLY A 184 3.33 5.81 10.17
C GLY A 184 3.40 4.36 10.64
N ARG A 185 2.24 3.72 10.68
CA ARG A 185 2.07 2.31 11.00
C ARG A 185 1.12 1.65 10.02
N ILE A 186 1.43 0.41 9.62
CA ILE A 186 0.56 -0.39 8.76
C ILE A 186 0.45 -1.82 9.29
N THR A 187 -0.78 -2.32 9.40
CA THR A 187 -1.11 -3.61 10.03
C THR A 187 -2.34 -4.21 9.34
N ASP A 188 -2.74 -5.41 9.77
CA ASP A 188 -4.11 -5.87 9.55
C ASP A 188 -5.12 -5.13 10.46
N TRP A 189 -6.41 -5.45 10.35
CA TRP A 189 -7.45 -4.84 11.20
C TRP A 189 -7.43 -5.32 12.66
N GLN A 190 -6.60 -6.31 12.98
CA GLN A 190 -6.34 -6.79 14.34
C GLN A 190 -5.10 -6.13 14.97
N GLY A 191 -4.40 -5.26 14.21
CA GLY A 191 -3.19 -4.60 14.66
C GLY A 191 -1.93 -5.47 14.57
N GLN A 192 -2.00 -6.60 13.82
CA GLN A 192 -0.86 -7.47 13.59
C GLN A 192 -0.07 -7.03 12.35
N SER A 193 1.23 -7.26 12.37
CA SER A 193 2.08 -6.98 11.20
C SER A 193 1.67 -7.83 10.01
N LEU A 194 1.67 -7.22 8.82
CA LEU A 194 1.33 -7.91 7.58
C LEU A 194 2.41 -8.93 7.19
N THR A 195 1.94 -10.10 6.77
CA THR A 195 2.75 -11.22 6.25
C THR A 195 2.06 -11.79 5.02
N LEU A 196 2.75 -12.68 4.29
CA LEU A 196 2.16 -13.38 3.14
C LEU A 196 0.91 -14.22 3.49
N GLU A 197 0.66 -14.47 4.78
CA GLU A 197 -0.48 -15.24 5.31
C GLU A 197 -1.59 -14.34 5.87
N SER A 198 -1.45 -13.01 5.79
CA SER A 198 -2.45 -12.06 6.29
C SER A 198 -3.78 -12.22 5.56
N ASP A 199 -4.88 -11.91 6.24
CA ASP A 199 -6.26 -12.13 5.77
C ASP A 199 -6.72 -11.16 4.68
N GLY A 200 -5.84 -10.27 4.23
CA GLY A 200 -6.13 -9.26 3.22
C GLY A 200 -6.79 -8.00 3.77
N THR A 201 -6.95 -7.86 5.09
CA THR A 201 -7.30 -6.57 5.70
C THR A 201 -6.05 -5.73 5.90
N VAL A 202 -6.15 -4.42 5.61
CA VAL A 202 -5.05 -3.46 5.77
C VAL A 202 -5.54 -2.21 6.48
N LEU A 203 -4.83 -1.81 7.52
CA LEU A 203 -5.03 -0.58 8.27
C LEU A 203 -3.71 0.18 8.33
N ALA A 204 -3.66 1.34 7.70
CA ALA A 204 -2.52 2.26 7.81
C ALA A 204 -2.93 3.53 8.56
N CYS A 205 -2.06 4.03 9.42
CA CYS A 205 -2.25 5.31 10.09
C CYS A 205 -0.95 6.12 10.13
N GLY A 206 -1.07 7.43 9.93
CA GLY A 206 0.05 8.36 10.00
C GLY A 206 0.57 8.52 11.42
N ASP A 207 -0.31 8.66 12.39
CA ASP A 207 0.03 8.71 13.82
C ASP A 207 -0.13 7.31 14.44
N ALA A 208 0.98 6.67 14.77
CA ALA A 208 0.99 5.33 15.34
C ALA A 208 0.23 5.23 16.69
N THR A 209 0.05 6.34 17.39
CA THR A 209 -0.70 6.37 18.66
C THR A 209 -2.20 6.14 18.48
N LEU A 210 -2.72 6.35 17.26
CA LEU A 210 -4.11 6.06 16.91
C LEU A 210 -4.42 4.56 16.76
N LEU A 211 -3.41 3.74 16.46
CA LEU A 211 -3.64 2.35 16.08
C LEU A 211 -4.56 1.58 17.05
N PRO A 212 -4.39 1.64 18.38
CA PRO A 212 -5.27 0.92 19.31
C PRO A 212 -6.74 1.38 19.26
N GLU A 213 -6.98 2.67 18.99
CA GLU A 213 -8.33 3.22 18.84
C GLU A 213 -8.98 2.74 17.54
N LEU A 214 -8.25 2.80 16.43
CA LEU A 214 -8.73 2.36 15.11
C LEU A 214 -9.05 0.86 15.10
N VAL A 215 -8.19 0.04 15.68
CA VAL A 215 -8.43 -1.43 15.82
C VAL A 215 -9.72 -1.69 16.60
N ARG A 216 -10.01 -0.96 17.69
CA ARG A 216 -11.29 -1.10 18.43
C ARG A 216 -12.50 -0.75 17.58
N HIS A 217 -12.40 0.21 16.68
CA HIS A 217 -13.49 0.57 15.77
C HIS A 217 -13.69 -0.44 14.65
N LEU A 218 -12.66 -1.22 14.33
CA LEU A 218 -12.69 -2.29 13.34
C LEU A 218 -12.93 -3.70 13.94
N SER A 219 -13.15 -3.79 15.24
CA SER A 219 -13.40 -5.08 15.94
C SER A 219 -14.86 -5.51 15.88
#